data_209a61241232545da2d20b15f6ec7eab
#
_entry.id   209a61241232545da2d20b15f6ec7eab
#
_cell.length_a   1.000
_cell.length_b   1.000
_cell.length_c   1.000
_cell.angle_alpha   90.00
_cell.angle_beta   90.00
_cell.angle_gamma   90.00
#
_symmetry.space_group_name_H-M   'P 1'
#
loop_
_entity.id
_entity.type
_entity.pdbx_description
1 polymer ?
#
loop_
_entity_poly.entity_id
_entity_poly.type
_entity_poly.pdbx_seq_one_letter_code
_entity_poly.pdbx_strand_id
1 'polypeptide(L)'
;LIMKDLVKEGKSIIFITHKLNEIKAVANRCTILRKGKYIDTVDVASTPVEKLSELMVGRKVNFIVEKDEPKLGDTVLEVKDLCYKPAHSSKNVLNNVSFDVRRGEIVCIAGIDGNGQTELVYALSGLIKHNSGQILLNGEDLSHDSIRSRSLKGMAHIPEDRHKHGLVLDYNLAENFILKNYFDPKYQNKGFIKFDKMYETANQLIDKYDVR
;
A
#
# COMPACT_ATOMS: atom_id res chain seq x y z
N LEU A 1 27.87 -2.62 0.80
CA LEU A 1 29.28 -2.33 1.08
C LEU A 1 29.79 -3.22 2.22
N ILE A 2 29.21 -3.16 3.43
CA ILE A 2 29.66 -3.90 4.63
C ILE A 2 29.82 -5.41 4.38
N MET A 3 28.85 -6.08 3.73
CA MET A 3 28.91 -7.52 3.44
C MET A 3 30.12 -7.88 2.56
N LYS A 4 30.41 -7.07 1.53
CA LYS A 4 31.56 -7.28 0.66
C LYS A 4 32.89 -7.13 1.38
N ASP A 5 32.97 -6.21 2.33
CA ASP A 5 34.17 -5.99 3.10
C ASP A 5 34.42 -7.13 4.09
N LEU A 6 33.38 -7.64 4.75
CA LEU A 6 33.46 -8.85 5.58
C LEU A 6 33.90 -10.09 4.79
N VAL A 7 33.44 -10.24 3.56
CA VAL A 7 33.87 -11.35 2.69
C VAL A 7 35.35 -11.24 2.34
N LYS A 8 35.89 -10.02 2.10
CA LYS A 8 37.33 -9.81 1.89
C LYS A 8 38.16 -10.18 3.12
N GLU A 9 37.60 -10.06 4.31
CA GLU A 9 38.22 -10.51 5.56
C GLU A 9 38.12 -12.03 5.78
N GLY A 10 37.62 -12.79 4.82
CA GLY A 10 37.48 -14.24 4.89
C GLY A 10 36.20 -14.72 5.59
N LYS A 11 35.23 -13.86 5.84
CA LYS A 11 33.95 -14.25 6.45
C LYS A 11 32.99 -14.81 5.39
N SER A 12 32.22 -15.83 5.76
CA SER A 12 31.09 -16.32 4.98
C SER A 12 29.80 -15.76 5.52
N ILE A 13 28.89 -15.35 4.63
CA ILE A 13 27.63 -14.70 5.01
C ILE A 13 26.48 -15.50 4.40
N ILE A 14 25.49 -15.81 5.25
CA ILE A 14 24.19 -16.32 4.82
C ILE A 14 23.16 -15.24 5.20
N PHE A 15 22.36 -14.80 4.23
CA PHE A 15 21.28 -13.86 4.47
C PHE A 15 20.02 -14.29 3.74
N ILE A 16 18.87 -13.87 4.25
CA ILE A 16 17.55 -14.19 3.68
C ILE A 16 16.93 -12.88 3.21
N THR A 17 16.52 -12.86 1.96
CA THR A 17 15.83 -11.72 1.35
C THR A 17 14.91 -12.18 0.23
N HIS A 18 13.90 -11.37 -0.08
CA HIS A 18 13.06 -11.52 -1.26
C HIS A 18 13.33 -10.43 -2.31
N LYS A 19 14.30 -9.54 -2.05
CA LYS A 19 14.63 -8.42 -2.93
C LYS A 19 15.71 -8.84 -3.93
N LEU A 20 15.33 -8.97 -5.19
CA LEU A 20 16.20 -9.42 -6.27
C LEU A 20 17.45 -8.54 -6.45
N ASN A 21 17.31 -7.22 -6.26
CA ASN A 21 18.41 -6.28 -6.36
C ASN A 21 19.48 -6.51 -5.27
N GLU A 22 19.08 -6.89 -4.06
CA GLU A 22 20.01 -7.22 -2.98
C GLU A 22 20.77 -8.52 -3.32
N ILE A 23 20.05 -9.54 -3.82
CA ILE A 23 20.66 -10.80 -4.27
C ILE A 23 21.72 -10.53 -5.34
N LYS A 24 21.35 -9.80 -6.39
CA LYS A 24 22.26 -9.45 -7.51
C LYS A 24 23.46 -8.62 -7.07
N ALA A 25 23.29 -7.77 -6.05
CA ALA A 25 24.35 -6.88 -5.60
C ALA A 25 25.46 -7.57 -4.80
N VAL A 26 25.13 -8.63 -4.02
CA VAL A 26 26.08 -9.16 -3.03
C VAL A 26 26.21 -10.68 -3.01
N ALA A 27 25.24 -11.45 -3.50
CA ALA A 27 25.26 -12.90 -3.38
C ALA A 27 26.06 -13.57 -4.52
N ASN A 28 26.80 -14.64 -4.22
CA ASN A 28 27.42 -15.50 -5.21
C ASN A 28 26.45 -16.58 -5.66
N ARG A 29 25.78 -17.23 -4.72
CA ARG A 29 24.78 -18.27 -4.96
C ARG A 29 23.47 -17.91 -4.31
N CYS A 30 22.36 -18.31 -4.92
CA CYS A 30 21.03 -18.15 -4.36
C CYS A 30 20.32 -19.50 -4.30
N THR A 31 19.95 -19.93 -3.10
CA THR A 31 19.10 -21.10 -2.89
C THR A 31 17.67 -20.65 -2.73
N ILE A 32 16.79 -21.14 -3.57
CA ILE A 32 15.38 -20.76 -3.63
C ILE A 32 14.54 -21.79 -2.87
N LEU A 33 13.75 -21.30 -1.93
CA LEU A 33 12.74 -22.06 -1.20
C LEU A 33 11.34 -21.54 -1.56
N ARG A 34 10.38 -22.44 -1.73
CA ARG A 34 8.99 -22.09 -2.00
C ARG A 34 8.06 -23.04 -1.26
N LYS A 35 7.17 -22.49 -0.41
CA LYS A 35 6.25 -23.29 0.43
C LYS A 35 6.96 -24.38 1.23
N GLY A 36 8.13 -24.04 1.81
CA GLY A 36 8.96 -24.96 2.59
C GLY A 36 9.75 -25.99 1.78
N LYS A 37 9.66 -25.96 0.46
CA LYS A 37 10.39 -26.92 -0.42
C LYS A 37 11.58 -26.25 -1.08
N TYR A 38 12.69 -26.99 -1.16
CA TYR A 38 13.82 -26.64 -2.00
C TYR A 38 13.40 -26.66 -3.49
N ILE A 39 13.73 -25.62 -4.21
CA ILE A 39 13.43 -25.49 -5.64
C ILE A 39 14.71 -25.64 -6.46
N ASP A 40 15.71 -24.80 -6.17
CA ASP A 40 16.98 -24.82 -6.91
C ASP A 40 18.06 -24.03 -6.16
N THR A 41 19.32 -24.21 -6.55
CA THR A 41 20.44 -23.36 -6.15
C THR A 41 21.17 -22.90 -7.41
N VAL A 42 21.16 -21.61 -7.65
CA VAL A 42 21.69 -21.00 -8.86
C VAL A 42 22.90 -20.10 -8.58
N ASP A 43 23.79 -19.99 -9.55
CA ASP A 43 24.82 -18.95 -9.57
C ASP A 43 24.18 -17.60 -9.93
N VAL A 44 24.41 -16.60 -9.09
CA VAL A 44 23.72 -15.30 -9.22
C VAL A 44 24.28 -14.49 -10.38
N ALA A 45 25.56 -14.62 -10.70
CA ALA A 45 26.17 -13.84 -11.78
C ALA A 45 25.59 -14.23 -13.14
N SER A 46 25.42 -15.53 -13.37
CA SER A 46 24.95 -16.08 -14.64
C SER A 46 23.43 -16.15 -14.78
N THR A 47 22.66 -16.00 -13.67
CA THR A 47 21.19 -16.16 -13.69
C THR A 47 20.50 -14.81 -13.87
N PRO A 48 19.68 -14.59 -14.91
CA PRO A 48 18.89 -13.36 -15.08
C PRO A 48 17.90 -13.13 -13.93
N VAL A 49 17.53 -11.85 -13.69
CA VAL A 49 16.58 -11.44 -12.64
C VAL A 49 15.21 -12.08 -12.87
N GLU A 50 14.79 -12.16 -14.11
CA GLU A 50 13.52 -12.77 -14.54
C GLU A 50 13.47 -14.26 -14.15
N LYS A 51 14.60 -14.97 -14.32
CA LYS A 51 14.70 -16.39 -13.94
C LYS A 51 14.67 -16.59 -12.44
N LEU A 52 15.38 -15.74 -11.68
CA LEU A 52 15.30 -15.76 -10.21
C LEU A 52 13.86 -15.54 -9.73
N SER A 53 13.17 -14.56 -10.30
CA SER A 53 11.77 -14.29 -9.97
C SER A 53 10.86 -15.47 -10.30
N GLU A 54 11.01 -16.06 -11.49
CA GLU A 54 10.24 -17.23 -11.92
C GLU A 54 10.39 -18.40 -10.92
N LEU A 55 11.62 -18.69 -10.50
CA LEU A 55 11.89 -19.73 -9.52
C LEU A 55 11.26 -19.45 -8.16
N MET A 56 11.31 -18.19 -7.70
CA MET A 56 10.73 -17.76 -6.41
C MET A 56 9.21 -17.81 -6.42
N VAL A 57 8.57 -17.33 -7.49
CA VAL A 57 7.11 -17.21 -7.61
C VAL A 57 6.50 -18.53 -8.13
N GLY A 58 7.22 -19.26 -8.99
CA GLY A 58 6.77 -20.51 -9.60
C GLY A 58 6.01 -20.34 -10.91
N ARG A 59 5.97 -19.12 -11.45
CA ARG A 59 5.42 -18.78 -12.77
C ARG A 59 6.23 -17.65 -13.39
N LYS A 60 6.15 -17.48 -14.68
CA LYS A 60 6.72 -16.29 -15.33
C LYS A 60 6.07 -15.03 -14.76
N VAL A 61 6.90 -14.07 -14.41
CA VAL A 61 6.46 -12.76 -13.93
C VAL A 61 6.85 -11.74 -15.00
N ASN A 62 5.86 -11.02 -15.50
CA ASN A 62 6.11 -9.86 -16.35
C ASN A 62 6.36 -8.65 -15.43
N PHE A 63 7.55 -8.07 -15.47
CA PHE A 63 7.91 -6.87 -14.72
C PHE A 63 7.49 -5.57 -15.43
N ILE A 64 7.11 -5.68 -16.69
CA ILE A 64 6.67 -4.54 -17.49
C ILE A 64 5.15 -4.54 -17.49
N VAL A 65 4.57 -3.53 -16.88
CA VAL A 65 3.14 -3.27 -16.99
C VAL A 65 2.93 -2.38 -18.21
N GLU A 66 2.37 -2.97 -19.27
CA GLU A 66 1.93 -2.17 -20.43
C GLU A 66 0.77 -1.29 -19.99
N LYS A 67 0.97 0.00 -20.09
CA LYS A 67 -0.05 1.02 -19.80
C LYS A 67 0.13 2.18 -20.76
N ASP A 68 -0.98 2.82 -21.08
CA ASP A 68 -0.98 4.05 -21.86
C ASP A 68 -0.25 5.17 -21.10
N GLU A 69 0.25 6.14 -21.85
CA GLU A 69 0.77 7.40 -21.29
C GLU A 69 -0.30 8.07 -20.42
N PRO A 70 0.04 8.52 -19.21
CA PRO A 70 -0.93 9.15 -18.32
C PRO A 70 -1.43 10.47 -18.93
N LYS A 71 -2.73 10.59 -19.12
CA LYS A 71 -3.38 11.84 -19.51
C LYS A 71 -3.79 12.57 -18.23
N LEU A 72 -3.01 13.55 -17.84
CA LEU A 72 -3.28 14.35 -16.66
C LEU A 72 -4.50 15.24 -16.90
N GLY A 73 -5.47 15.15 -16.02
CA GLY A 73 -6.68 15.99 -16.01
C GLY A 73 -6.60 17.14 -15.01
N ASP A 74 -7.78 17.59 -14.57
CA ASP A 74 -7.92 18.63 -13.55
C ASP A 74 -7.45 18.16 -12.19
N THR A 75 -7.15 19.11 -11.29
CA THR A 75 -6.82 18.84 -9.90
C THR A 75 -7.99 18.17 -9.19
N VAL A 76 -7.74 17.03 -8.58
CA VAL A 76 -8.74 16.24 -7.83
C VAL A 76 -8.55 16.32 -6.33
N LEU A 77 -7.33 16.45 -5.85
CA LEU A 77 -7.03 16.67 -4.44
C LEU A 77 -6.21 17.94 -4.28
N GLU A 78 -6.64 18.84 -3.43
CA GLU A 78 -5.85 20.00 -3.00
C GLU A 78 -5.69 19.96 -1.49
N VAL A 79 -4.47 20.13 -1.03
CA VAL A 79 -4.12 20.30 0.38
C VAL A 79 -3.50 21.68 0.54
N LYS A 80 -4.06 22.51 1.42
CA LYS A 80 -3.65 23.90 1.62
C LYS A 80 -3.30 24.14 3.09
N ASP A 81 -2.03 24.52 3.33
CA ASP A 81 -1.50 24.95 4.63
C ASP A 81 -1.86 24.02 5.78
N LEU A 82 -1.83 22.71 5.52
CA LEU A 82 -2.23 21.69 6.47
C LEU A 82 -1.26 21.64 7.65
N CYS A 83 -1.78 21.86 8.85
CA CYS A 83 -1.01 21.78 10.09
C CYS A 83 -1.61 20.74 11.03
N TYR A 84 -0.74 19.95 11.63
CA TYR A 84 -1.11 19.01 12.68
C TYR A 84 -0.11 19.04 13.82
N LYS A 85 -0.65 19.17 15.03
CA LYS A 85 0.09 19.13 16.29
C LYS A 85 -0.59 18.13 17.23
N PRO A 86 0.09 17.04 17.61
CA PRO A 86 -0.42 16.11 18.62
C PRO A 86 -0.65 16.82 19.97
N ALA A 87 -1.66 16.39 20.73
CA ALA A 87 -2.05 17.02 22.00
C ALA A 87 -0.91 17.10 23.02
N HIS A 88 0.01 16.13 23.00
CA HIS A 88 1.14 16.04 23.93
C HIS A 88 2.45 16.56 23.34
N SER A 89 2.43 17.17 22.17
CA SER A 89 3.62 17.73 21.51
C SER A 89 3.65 19.24 21.63
N SER A 90 4.86 19.81 21.80
CA SER A 90 5.07 21.26 21.70
C SER A 90 5.25 21.74 20.25
N LYS A 91 5.52 20.83 19.32
CA LYS A 91 5.82 21.13 17.91
C LYS A 91 4.76 20.55 16.96
N ASN A 92 4.58 21.22 15.85
CA ASN A 92 3.79 20.68 14.73
C ASN A 92 4.55 19.49 14.11
N VAL A 93 3.83 18.43 13.81
CA VAL A 93 4.31 17.29 13.01
C VAL A 93 4.07 17.58 11.51
N LEU A 94 2.92 18.17 11.20
CA LEU A 94 2.67 18.79 9.87
C LEU A 94 2.70 20.30 10.05
N ASN A 95 3.44 20.98 9.21
CA ASN A 95 3.62 22.43 9.29
C ASN A 95 3.47 23.06 7.92
N ASN A 96 2.30 23.66 7.64
CA ASN A 96 1.93 24.32 6.40
C ASN A 96 2.18 23.44 5.14
N VAL A 97 1.74 22.18 5.22
CA VAL A 97 1.89 21.25 4.09
C VAL A 97 0.86 21.59 3.02
N SER A 98 1.34 21.91 1.82
CA SER A 98 0.51 22.22 0.66
C SER A 98 0.99 21.44 -0.55
N PHE A 99 0.07 20.80 -1.27
CA PHE A 99 0.29 20.13 -2.56
C PHE A 99 -1.05 19.85 -3.22
N ASP A 100 -0.99 19.51 -4.48
CA ASP A 100 -2.15 19.05 -5.24
C ASP A 100 -1.87 17.74 -5.98
N VAL A 101 -2.94 17.05 -6.35
CA VAL A 101 -2.89 15.82 -7.17
C VAL A 101 -3.92 15.95 -8.28
N ARG A 102 -3.48 15.74 -9.51
CA ARG A 102 -4.32 15.80 -10.71
C ARG A 102 -4.93 14.44 -11.03
N ARG A 103 -5.99 14.43 -11.76
CA ARG A 103 -6.60 13.19 -12.28
C ARG A 103 -5.58 12.41 -13.13
N GLY A 104 -5.43 11.11 -12.83
CA GLY A 104 -4.48 10.25 -13.55
C GLY A 104 -3.01 10.42 -13.12
N GLU A 105 -2.74 11.23 -12.10
CA GLU A 105 -1.41 11.45 -11.56
C GLU A 105 -1.08 10.49 -10.41
N ILE A 106 0.20 10.16 -10.26
CA ILE A 106 0.75 9.46 -9.09
C ILE A 106 1.75 10.41 -8.44
N VAL A 107 1.40 10.92 -7.26
CA VAL A 107 2.28 11.76 -6.44
C VAL A 107 2.93 10.92 -5.35
N CYS A 108 4.25 11.01 -5.23
CA CYS A 108 5.01 10.33 -4.19
C CYS A 108 5.36 11.29 -3.06
N ILE A 109 5.00 10.94 -1.83
CA ILE A 109 5.45 11.64 -0.62
C ILE A 109 6.64 10.89 -0.05
N ALA A 110 7.84 11.44 -0.21
CA ALA A 110 9.07 10.83 0.26
C ALA A 110 9.56 11.48 1.55
N GLY A 111 10.17 10.68 2.43
CA GLY A 111 10.77 11.15 3.67
C GLY A 111 11.35 9.99 4.49
N ILE A 112 12.19 10.32 5.46
CA ILE A 112 12.66 9.37 6.47
C ILE A 112 11.51 9.09 7.43
N ASP A 113 11.43 7.86 7.94
CA ASP A 113 10.41 7.46 8.92
C ASP A 113 10.33 8.44 10.11
N GLY A 114 9.13 8.78 10.53
CA GLY A 114 8.87 9.76 11.59
C GLY A 114 8.81 11.23 11.15
N ASN A 115 8.87 11.53 9.85
CA ASN A 115 8.79 12.91 9.35
C ASN A 115 7.36 13.40 9.02
N GLY A 116 6.33 12.70 9.51
CA GLY A 116 4.94 13.15 9.39
C GLY A 116 4.14 12.54 8.25
N GLN A 117 4.71 11.58 7.49
CA GLN A 117 4.00 10.93 6.38
C GLN A 117 2.75 10.19 6.87
N THR A 118 2.87 9.47 7.98
CA THR A 118 1.74 8.75 8.60
C THR A 118 0.65 9.71 9.06
N GLU A 119 1.03 10.81 9.72
CA GLU A 119 0.10 11.84 10.16
C GLU A 119 -0.58 12.55 8.99
N LEU A 120 0.15 12.79 7.90
CA LEU A 120 -0.42 13.34 6.68
C LEU A 120 -1.51 12.43 6.12
N VAL A 121 -1.22 11.14 5.96
CA VAL A 121 -2.19 10.16 5.48
C VAL A 121 -3.40 10.05 6.42
N TYR A 122 -3.17 10.08 7.72
CA TYR A 122 -4.26 10.04 8.72
C TYR A 122 -5.12 11.31 8.70
N ALA A 123 -4.51 12.48 8.50
CA ALA A 123 -5.26 13.73 8.34
C ALA A 123 -6.11 13.72 7.05
N LEU A 124 -5.53 13.27 5.94
CA LEU A 124 -6.23 13.13 4.65
C LEU A 124 -7.39 12.14 4.73
N SER A 125 -7.19 10.99 5.37
CA SER A 125 -8.23 9.97 5.53
C SER A 125 -9.27 10.29 6.61
N GLY A 126 -9.01 11.30 7.47
CA GLY A 126 -9.89 11.68 8.57
C GLY A 126 -9.73 10.86 9.84
N LEU A 127 -8.66 10.05 9.94
CA LEU A 127 -8.32 9.29 11.14
C LEU A 127 -7.82 10.18 12.28
N ILE A 128 -7.22 11.33 11.94
CA ILE A 128 -6.87 12.38 12.90
C ILE A 128 -7.48 13.71 12.45
N LYS A 129 -7.79 14.57 13.41
CA LYS A 129 -8.22 15.95 13.14
C LYS A 129 -6.99 16.83 13.06
N HIS A 130 -6.78 17.50 11.92
CA HIS A 130 -5.76 18.52 11.78
C HIS A 130 -6.16 19.81 12.52
N ASN A 131 -5.20 20.67 12.81
CA ASN A 131 -5.42 21.91 13.57
C ASN A 131 -5.84 23.07 12.67
N SER A 132 -5.28 23.17 11.46
CA SER A 132 -5.58 24.19 10.48
C SER A 132 -5.24 23.70 9.06
N GLY A 133 -5.66 24.46 8.07
CA GLY A 133 -5.52 24.13 6.65
C GLY A 133 -6.80 23.59 6.05
N GLN A 134 -6.74 23.27 4.76
CA GLN A 134 -7.89 22.75 4.02
C GLN A 134 -7.51 21.50 3.22
N ILE A 135 -8.48 20.60 3.08
CA ILE A 135 -8.41 19.40 2.25
C ILE A 135 -9.60 19.43 1.32
N LEU A 136 -9.37 19.65 0.03
CA LEU A 136 -10.43 19.69 -0.98
C LEU A 136 -10.31 18.47 -1.89
N LEU A 137 -11.46 17.85 -2.19
CA LEU A 137 -11.57 16.74 -3.14
C LEU A 137 -12.58 17.12 -4.23
N ASN A 138 -12.14 17.18 -5.48
CA ASN A 138 -12.95 17.69 -6.60
C ASN A 138 -13.60 19.08 -6.31
N GLY A 139 -12.87 19.94 -5.61
CA GLY A 139 -13.34 21.28 -5.22
C GLY A 139 -14.23 21.32 -3.96
N GLU A 140 -14.63 20.19 -3.41
CA GLU A 140 -15.41 20.13 -2.16
C GLU A 140 -14.50 20.07 -0.94
N ASP A 141 -14.77 20.88 0.07
CA ASP A 141 -14.01 20.88 1.33
C ASP A 141 -14.39 19.67 2.20
N LEU A 142 -13.39 18.82 2.45
CA LEU A 142 -13.50 17.64 3.31
C LEU A 142 -12.86 17.84 4.69
N SER A 143 -12.36 19.02 5.01
CA SER A 143 -11.52 19.29 6.20
C SER A 143 -12.15 18.78 7.49
N HIS A 144 -13.48 18.86 7.59
CA HIS A 144 -14.24 18.42 8.77
C HIS A 144 -15.11 17.19 8.55
N ASP A 145 -15.02 16.58 7.38
CA ASP A 145 -15.81 15.41 7.03
C ASP A 145 -15.38 14.16 7.82
N SER A 146 -16.38 13.35 8.14
CA SER A 146 -16.13 12.02 8.72
C SER A 146 -15.43 11.09 7.72
N ILE A 147 -14.77 10.03 8.21
CA ILE A 147 -14.12 9.00 7.38
C ILE A 147 -15.11 8.42 6.36
N ARG A 148 -16.36 8.17 6.79
CA ARG A 148 -17.43 7.66 5.91
C ARG A 148 -17.78 8.65 4.81
N SER A 149 -17.93 9.93 5.15
CA SER A 149 -18.23 10.99 4.17
C SER A 149 -17.13 11.08 3.11
N ARG A 150 -15.86 11.10 3.52
CA ARG A 150 -14.71 11.12 2.61
C ARG A 150 -14.71 9.90 1.69
N SER A 151 -15.00 8.72 2.23
CA SER A 151 -15.08 7.48 1.44
C SER A 151 -16.21 7.52 0.41
N LEU A 152 -17.39 8.03 0.79
CA LEU A 152 -18.54 8.17 -0.12
C LEU A 152 -18.28 9.19 -1.24
N LYS A 153 -17.46 10.21 -0.96
CA LYS A 153 -17.01 11.21 -1.95
C LYS A 153 -15.86 10.71 -2.84
N GLY A 154 -15.43 9.45 -2.66
CA GLY A 154 -14.46 8.78 -3.55
C GLY A 154 -13.03 8.70 -3.03
N MET A 155 -12.75 9.11 -1.77
CA MET A 155 -11.44 8.95 -1.17
C MET A 155 -11.26 7.51 -0.67
N ALA A 156 -10.23 6.82 -1.13
CA ALA A 156 -9.85 5.49 -0.64
C ALA A 156 -8.49 5.56 0.06
N HIS A 157 -8.31 4.71 1.07
CA HIS A 157 -7.07 4.61 1.83
C HIS A 157 -6.66 3.13 1.95
N ILE A 158 -5.42 2.84 1.57
CA ILE A 158 -4.75 1.55 1.81
C ILE A 158 -3.73 1.80 2.92
N PRO A 159 -3.93 1.26 4.13
CA PRO A 159 -3.04 1.51 5.25
C PRO A 159 -1.69 0.79 5.07
N GLU A 160 -0.64 1.39 5.63
CA GLU A 160 0.71 0.82 5.67
C GLU A 160 0.71 -0.55 6.39
N ASP A 161 0.15 -0.60 7.59
CA ASP A 161 -0.06 -1.85 8.33
C ASP A 161 -1.44 -2.43 8.02
N ARG A 162 -1.46 -3.41 7.12
CA ARG A 162 -2.70 -4.09 6.69
C ARG A 162 -3.37 -4.89 7.81
N HIS A 163 -2.59 -5.48 8.70
CA HIS A 163 -3.10 -6.32 9.80
C HIS A 163 -3.74 -5.47 10.88
N LYS A 164 -3.15 -4.32 11.19
CA LYS A 164 -3.62 -3.43 12.25
C LYS A 164 -4.79 -2.54 11.81
N HIS A 165 -4.75 -2.07 10.55
CA HIS A 165 -5.66 -1.01 10.10
C HIS A 165 -6.43 -1.33 8.82
N GLY A 166 -6.08 -2.40 8.11
CA GLY A 166 -6.66 -2.72 6.81
C GLY A 166 -7.68 -3.84 6.80
N LEU A 167 -7.59 -4.77 7.76
CA LEU A 167 -8.41 -5.97 7.82
C LEU A 167 -8.91 -6.23 9.24
N VAL A 168 -10.05 -6.90 9.36
CA VAL A 168 -10.47 -7.57 10.59
C VAL A 168 -10.04 -9.02 10.45
N LEU A 169 -9.02 -9.44 11.21
CA LEU A 169 -8.35 -10.74 11.03
C LEU A 169 -9.25 -11.92 11.35
N ASP A 170 -10.23 -11.74 12.24
CA ASP A 170 -11.22 -12.76 12.60
C ASP A 170 -12.32 -12.94 11.55
N TYR A 171 -12.41 -12.03 10.57
CA TYR A 171 -13.37 -12.08 9.49
C TYR A 171 -12.82 -12.82 8.28
N ASN A 172 -13.69 -13.50 7.55
CA ASN A 172 -13.33 -14.09 6.28
C ASN A 172 -13.15 -13.00 5.19
N LEU A 173 -12.67 -13.39 4.00
CA LEU A 173 -12.43 -12.43 2.90
C LEU A 173 -13.71 -11.72 2.46
N ALA A 174 -14.83 -12.43 2.39
CA ALA A 174 -16.10 -11.84 1.93
C ALA A 174 -16.60 -10.76 2.90
N GLU A 175 -16.47 -10.98 4.19
CA GLU A 175 -16.80 -10.00 5.23
C GLU A 175 -15.87 -8.79 5.16
N ASN A 176 -14.56 -9.02 4.97
CA ASN A 176 -13.59 -7.94 4.80
C ASN A 176 -13.83 -7.10 3.54
N PHE A 177 -14.27 -7.68 2.43
CA PHE A 177 -14.56 -6.94 1.20
C PHE A 177 -15.71 -5.94 1.35
N ILE A 178 -16.71 -6.23 2.17
CA ILE A 178 -17.84 -5.32 2.36
C ILE A 178 -17.69 -4.38 3.57
N LEU A 179 -16.61 -4.46 4.33
CA LEU A 179 -16.39 -3.71 5.57
C LEU A 179 -16.69 -2.20 5.45
N LYS A 180 -16.30 -1.59 4.35
CA LYS A 180 -16.54 -0.16 4.10
C LYS A 180 -17.91 0.15 3.49
N ASN A 181 -18.58 -0.87 2.93
CA ASN A 181 -19.80 -0.71 2.15
C ASN A 181 -21.00 -1.51 2.69
N TYR A 182 -20.89 -2.12 3.87
CA TYR A 182 -21.93 -2.98 4.46
C TYR A 182 -23.29 -2.30 4.58
N PHE A 183 -23.31 -0.96 4.68
CA PHE A 183 -24.52 -0.14 4.77
C PHE A 183 -25.23 0.07 3.42
N ASP A 184 -24.59 -0.28 2.31
CA ASP A 184 -25.18 -0.16 0.97
C ASP A 184 -26.41 -1.10 0.87
N PRO A 185 -27.54 -0.64 0.32
CA PRO A 185 -28.71 -1.48 0.05
C PRO A 185 -28.41 -2.74 -0.75
N LYS A 186 -27.31 -2.76 -1.51
CA LYS A 186 -26.82 -3.98 -2.18
C LYS A 186 -26.51 -5.08 -1.16
N TYR A 187 -25.86 -4.75 -0.03
CA TYR A 187 -25.35 -5.71 0.94
C TYR A 187 -26.22 -5.87 2.18
N GLN A 188 -27.21 -4.98 2.39
CA GLN A 188 -28.07 -5.07 3.56
C GLN A 188 -29.55 -4.80 3.23
N ASN A 189 -30.45 -5.28 4.09
CA ASN A 189 -31.85 -4.92 4.10
C ASN A 189 -32.30 -4.76 5.55
N LYS A 190 -32.80 -3.56 5.91
CA LYS A 190 -33.26 -3.21 7.27
C LYS A 190 -32.25 -3.59 8.37
N GLY A 191 -30.94 -3.44 8.09
CA GLY A 191 -29.86 -3.73 9.04
C GLY A 191 -29.35 -5.19 9.01
N PHE A 192 -29.96 -6.08 8.24
CA PHE A 192 -29.50 -7.47 8.08
C PHE A 192 -28.67 -7.63 6.81
N ILE A 193 -27.51 -8.28 6.94
CA ILE A 193 -26.60 -8.52 5.82
C ILE A 193 -27.21 -9.56 4.86
N LYS A 194 -27.12 -9.26 3.57
CA LYS A 194 -27.46 -10.16 2.47
C LYS A 194 -26.24 -11.02 2.13
N PHE A 195 -26.08 -12.13 2.80
CA PHE A 195 -24.91 -13.01 2.65
C PHE A 195 -24.68 -13.46 1.21
N ASP A 196 -25.75 -13.81 0.49
CA ASP A 196 -25.66 -14.23 -0.92
C ASP A 196 -24.96 -13.14 -1.76
N LYS A 197 -25.36 -11.87 -1.60
CA LYS A 197 -24.75 -10.73 -2.33
C LYS A 197 -23.33 -10.44 -1.90
N MET A 198 -23.01 -10.64 -0.62
CA MET A 198 -21.65 -10.54 -0.10
C MET A 198 -20.75 -11.58 -0.75
N TYR A 199 -21.14 -12.85 -0.75
CA TYR A 199 -20.35 -13.94 -1.34
C TYR A 199 -20.24 -13.83 -2.88
N GLU A 200 -21.32 -13.43 -3.57
CA GLU A 200 -21.29 -13.15 -5.01
C GLU A 200 -20.23 -12.11 -5.34
N THR A 201 -20.23 -10.99 -4.61
CA THR A 201 -19.23 -9.92 -4.80
C THR A 201 -17.82 -10.39 -4.46
N ALA A 202 -17.66 -11.15 -3.39
CA ALA A 202 -16.36 -11.67 -2.99
C ALA A 202 -15.76 -12.58 -4.07
N ASN A 203 -16.54 -13.51 -4.63
CA ASN A 203 -16.07 -14.37 -5.71
C ASN A 203 -15.64 -13.58 -6.94
N GLN A 204 -16.43 -12.57 -7.35
CA GLN A 204 -16.07 -11.69 -8.46
C GLN A 204 -14.74 -10.94 -8.21
N LEU A 205 -14.50 -10.48 -6.98
CA LEU A 205 -13.27 -9.76 -6.63
C LEU A 205 -12.07 -10.72 -6.53
N ILE A 206 -12.27 -11.92 -5.99
CA ILE A 206 -11.24 -12.97 -5.93
C ILE A 206 -10.75 -13.30 -7.35
N ASP A 207 -11.67 -13.53 -8.27
CA ASP A 207 -11.35 -13.84 -9.66
C ASP A 207 -10.68 -12.65 -10.35
N LYS A 208 -11.26 -11.46 -10.21
CA LYS A 208 -10.75 -10.23 -10.85
C LYS A 208 -9.33 -9.87 -10.44
N TYR A 209 -8.99 -10.06 -9.16
CA TYR A 209 -7.70 -9.65 -8.58
C TYR A 209 -6.75 -10.83 -8.32
N ASP A 210 -7.08 -12.05 -8.77
CA ASP A 210 -6.27 -13.28 -8.57
C ASP A 210 -5.90 -13.48 -7.09
N VAL A 211 -6.87 -13.29 -6.19
CA VAL A 211 -6.66 -13.46 -4.74
C VAL A 211 -6.57 -14.96 -4.44
N ARG A 212 -5.50 -15.37 -3.74
CA ARG A 212 -5.20 -16.79 -3.45
C ARG A 212 -5.01 -17.06 -1.96
#